data_5ecf9e4df7be354b51c6019d79dab7f3
#
_entry.id   5ecf9e4df7be354b51c6019d79dab7f3
#
_cell.length_a   1.000
_cell.length_b   1.000
_cell.length_c   1.000
_cell.angle_alpha   90.00
_cell.angle_beta   90.00
_cell.angle_gamma   90.00
#
_symmetry.space_group_name_H-M   'P 1'
#
loop_
_entity.id
_entity.type
_entity.pdbx_description
1 polymer ?
#
loop_
_entity_poly.entity_id
_entity_poly.type
_entity_poly.pdbx_seq_one_letter_code
_entity_poly.pdbx_strand_id
1 'polypeptide(L)'
;MGLPRMPARVLMLLMATEEPGLTAADLAAGLQVSPAAVSNAVRYLMQVGLAEREAVPGARRDLYRLPDDAWYTASAVKQAGYRKLADVASQGIPAAGGLGTNAGVRLHDMGSFFAFLDTELPGLVERWHQLRDRAARGQR
;
A
#
# COMPACT_ATOMS: atom_id res chain seq x y z
N MET A 1 0.31 -7.22 9.32
CA MET A 1 1.36 -7.19 8.26
C MET A 1 2.30 -6.04 8.55
N GLY A 2 3.55 -6.34 8.88
CA GLY A 2 4.56 -5.32 9.15
C GLY A 2 5.21 -4.82 7.87
N LEU A 3 5.45 -3.51 7.78
CA LEU A 3 6.31 -2.95 6.76
C LEU A 3 7.75 -3.43 7.02
N PRO A 4 8.51 -3.87 6.00
CA PRO A 4 9.92 -4.21 6.20
C PRO A 4 10.71 -3.02 6.74
N ARG A 5 11.77 -3.28 7.50
CA ARG A 5 12.50 -2.25 8.25
C ARG A 5 12.99 -1.09 7.38
N MET A 6 13.61 -1.36 6.24
CA MET A 6 14.14 -0.29 5.37
C MET A 6 13.05 0.52 4.69
N PRO A 7 12.02 -0.07 4.06
CA PRO A 7 10.85 0.67 3.61
C PRO A 7 10.19 1.53 4.70
N ALA A 8 10.08 1.02 5.91
CA ALA A 8 9.53 1.81 7.03
C ALA A 8 10.37 3.04 7.36
N ARG A 9 11.71 2.91 7.38
CA ARG A 9 12.62 4.04 7.62
C ARG A 9 12.52 5.10 6.51
N VAL A 10 12.48 4.67 5.25
CA VAL A 10 12.30 5.59 4.11
C VAL A 10 10.95 6.29 4.19
N LEU A 11 9.88 5.57 4.48
CA LEU A 11 8.54 6.13 4.65
C LEU A 11 8.53 7.21 5.74
N MET A 12 9.14 6.94 6.91
CA MET A 12 9.21 7.91 8.01
C MET A 12 10.00 9.16 7.63
N LEU A 13 11.09 9.03 6.86
CA LEU A 13 11.85 10.19 6.41
C LEU A 13 11.06 11.01 5.39
N LEU A 14 10.34 10.37 4.45
CA LEU A 14 9.44 11.06 3.52
C LEU A 14 8.27 11.76 4.24
N MET A 15 7.78 11.22 5.34
CA MET A 15 6.74 11.86 6.15
C MET A 15 7.25 13.02 6.99
N ALA A 16 8.52 13.00 7.40
CA ALA A 16 9.11 14.00 8.28
C ALA A 16 9.74 15.18 7.54
N THR A 17 9.92 15.09 6.22
CA THR A 17 10.52 16.17 5.44
C THR A 17 9.52 17.30 5.17
N GLU A 18 10.00 18.55 5.20
CA GLU A 18 9.25 19.72 4.73
C GLU A 18 9.42 19.92 3.20
N GLU A 19 10.35 19.22 2.58
CA GLU A 19 10.58 19.29 1.14
C GLU A 19 9.47 18.58 0.35
N PRO A 20 9.18 19.02 -0.88
CA PRO A 20 8.17 18.37 -1.73
C PRO A 20 8.44 16.90 -2.03
N GLY A 21 9.70 16.50 -1.95
CA GLY A 21 10.20 15.15 -2.14
C GLY A 21 11.69 15.07 -1.88
N LEU A 22 12.23 13.86 -1.80
CA LEU A 22 13.65 13.60 -1.58
C LEU A 22 14.23 12.79 -2.73
N THR A 23 15.47 13.10 -3.12
CA THR A 23 16.21 12.27 -4.07
C THR A 23 16.70 10.98 -3.40
N ALA A 24 17.10 9.99 -4.20
CA ALA A 24 17.73 8.78 -3.66
C ALA A 24 18.99 9.10 -2.85
N ALA A 25 19.76 10.13 -3.25
CA ALA A 25 20.94 10.58 -2.51
C ALA A 25 20.57 11.21 -1.15
N ASP A 26 19.51 12.01 -1.10
CA ASP A 26 19.01 12.60 0.15
C ASP A 26 18.54 11.50 1.12
N LEU A 27 17.82 10.52 0.61
CA LEU A 27 17.37 9.36 1.40
C LEU A 27 18.54 8.53 1.93
N ALA A 28 19.54 8.25 1.10
CA ALA A 28 20.74 7.52 1.50
C ALA A 28 21.53 8.27 2.57
N ALA A 29 21.75 9.57 2.39
CA ALA A 29 22.43 10.42 3.34
C ALA A 29 21.67 10.57 4.66
N GLY A 30 20.37 10.85 4.60
CA GLY A 30 19.53 11.04 5.78
C GLY A 30 19.37 9.78 6.62
N LEU A 31 19.37 8.60 6.00
CA LEU A 31 19.27 7.31 6.68
C LEU A 31 20.63 6.64 6.96
N GLN A 32 21.71 7.20 6.43
CA GLN A 32 23.08 6.63 6.51
C GLN A 32 23.14 5.18 6.00
N VAL A 33 22.61 4.96 4.79
CA VAL A 33 22.53 3.64 4.16
C VAL A 33 23.04 3.70 2.72
N SER A 34 23.26 2.53 2.12
CA SER A 34 23.70 2.44 0.74
C SER A 34 22.62 2.86 -0.26
N PRO A 35 22.99 3.37 -1.44
CA PRO A 35 22.04 3.64 -2.53
C PRO A 35 21.22 2.42 -2.94
N ALA A 36 21.79 1.22 -2.89
CA ALA A 36 21.09 -0.03 -3.20
C ALA A 36 19.97 -0.31 -2.19
N ALA A 37 20.22 -0.07 -0.90
CA ALA A 37 19.20 -0.23 0.15
C ALA A 37 18.02 0.75 -0.05
N VAL A 38 18.30 2.00 -0.44
CA VAL A 38 17.28 2.99 -0.80
C VAL A 38 16.49 2.54 -2.01
N SER A 39 17.16 2.14 -3.09
CA SER A 39 16.51 1.69 -4.33
C SER A 39 15.53 0.54 -4.09
N ASN A 40 15.91 -0.44 -3.29
CA ASN A 40 15.03 -1.56 -2.93
C ASN A 40 13.83 -1.10 -2.06
N ALA A 41 14.08 -0.22 -1.11
CA ALA A 41 13.05 0.29 -0.21
C ALA A 41 12.00 1.15 -0.95
N VAL A 42 12.42 2.07 -1.82
CA VAL A 42 11.49 2.91 -2.58
C VAL A 42 10.69 2.09 -3.60
N ARG A 43 11.30 1.08 -4.22
CA ARG A 43 10.61 0.16 -5.12
C ARG A 43 9.48 -0.58 -4.39
N TYR A 44 9.76 -1.08 -3.19
CA TYR A 44 8.75 -1.71 -2.34
C TYR A 44 7.61 -0.73 -2.00
N LEU A 45 7.94 0.49 -1.56
CA LEU A 45 6.94 1.49 -1.22
C LEU A 45 6.07 1.88 -2.42
N MET A 46 6.66 1.99 -3.61
CA MET A 46 5.89 2.23 -4.85
C MET A 46 4.97 1.07 -5.19
N GLN A 47 5.40 -0.17 -5.01
CA GLN A 47 4.57 -1.35 -5.25
C GLN A 47 3.33 -1.40 -4.34
N VAL A 48 3.46 -0.93 -3.11
CA VAL A 48 2.34 -0.90 -2.15
C VAL A 48 1.58 0.43 -2.14
N GLY A 49 1.91 1.36 -3.03
CA GLY A 49 1.22 2.64 -3.19
C GLY A 49 1.53 3.68 -2.09
N LEU A 50 2.64 3.53 -1.37
CA LEU A 50 3.06 4.44 -0.29
C LEU A 50 4.13 5.44 -0.72
N ALA A 51 4.65 5.34 -1.92
CA ALA A 51 5.54 6.34 -2.50
C ALA A 51 5.32 6.43 -4.01
N GLU A 52 5.66 7.57 -4.56
CA GLU A 52 5.71 7.78 -6.01
C GLU A 52 6.99 8.47 -6.40
N ARG A 53 7.35 8.32 -7.67
CA ARG A 53 8.52 8.92 -8.27
C ARG A 53 8.09 10.03 -9.20
N GLU A 54 8.67 11.21 -9.03
CA GLU A 54 8.44 12.36 -9.87
C GLU A 54 9.74 12.76 -10.57
N ALA A 55 9.70 12.83 -11.91
CA ALA A 55 10.80 13.32 -12.70
C ALA A 55 10.87 14.85 -12.60
N VAL A 56 12.03 15.38 -12.22
CA VAL A 56 12.23 16.84 -12.18
C VAL A 56 12.66 17.32 -13.55
N PRO A 57 11.89 18.21 -14.22
CA PRO A 57 12.27 18.77 -15.52
C PRO A 57 13.65 19.44 -15.47
N GLY A 58 14.53 19.04 -16.39
CA GLY A 58 15.89 19.61 -16.47
C GLY A 58 16.90 19.03 -15.49
N ALA A 59 16.50 18.12 -14.60
CA ALA A 59 17.40 17.40 -13.70
C ALA A 59 17.55 15.93 -14.11
N ARG A 60 18.73 15.36 -13.87
CA ARG A 60 18.97 13.91 -14.07
C ARG A 60 18.53 13.05 -12.86
N ARG A 61 17.80 13.67 -11.92
CA ARG A 61 17.42 13.06 -10.65
C ARG A 61 15.92 13.04 -10.52
N ASP A 62 15.41 11.92 -10.03
CA ASP A 62 14.01 11.78 -9.66
C ASP A 62 13.84 12.14 -8.19
N LEU A 63 12.68 12.72 -7.85
CA LEU A 63 12.22 12.88 -6.49
C LEU A 63 11.31 11.71 -6.10
N TYR A 64 11.44 11.28 -4.87
CA TYR A 64 10.51 10.36 -4.23
C TYR A 64 9.68 11.15 -3.23
N ARG A 65 8.38 10.97 -3.26
CA ARG A 65 7.45 11.65 -2.37
C ARG A 65 6.30 10.73 -1.95
N LEU A 66 5.56 11.13 -0.94
CA LEU A 66 4.28 10.49 -0.62
C LEU A 66 3.24 10.99 -1.62
N PRO A 67 2.40 10.10 -2.18
CA PRO A 67 1.19 10.53 -2.88
C PRO A 67 0.30 11.34 -1.94
N ASP A 68 -0.43 12.32 -2.46
CA ASP A 68 -1.37 13.10 -1.65
C ASP A 68 -2.41 12.22 -0.95
N ASP A 69 -2.75 11.11 -1.60
CA ASP A 69 -3.68 10.09 -1.12
C ASP A 69 -2.98 8.75 -0.79
N ALA A 70 -1.75 8.80 -0.22
CA ALA A 70 -0.91 7.61 0.01
C ALA A 70 -1.64 6.46 0.71
N TRP A 71 -2.40 6.77 1.75
CA TRP A 71 -3.13 5.75 2.53
C TRP A 71 -4.27 5.12 1.73
N TYR A 72 -4.93 5.87 0.88
CA TYR A 72 -6.02 5.39 0.01
C TYR A 72 -5.46 4.58 -1.14
N THR A 73 -4.39 5.07 -1.78
CA THR A 73 -3.68 4.34 -2.84
C THR A 73 -3.19 2.99 -2.33
N ALA A 74 -2.56 2.95 -1.16
CA ALA A 74 -2.13 1.72 -0.53
C ALA A 74 -3.29 0.77 -0.21
N SER A 75 -4.44 1.31 0.21
CA SER A 75 -5.66 0.53 0.48
C SER A 75 -6.24 -0.04 -0.82
N ALA A 76 -6.26 0.72 -1.90
CA ALA A 76 -6.74 0.27 -3.21
C ALA A 76 -5.86 -0.85 -3.79
N VAL A 77 -4.54 -0.76 -3.64
CA VAL A 77 -3.62 -1.83 -4.05
C VAL A 77 -3.88 -3.11 -3.27
N LYS A 78 -4.10 -3.02 -1.96
CA LYS A 78 -4.47 -4.19 -1.14
C LYS A 78 -5.82 -4.77 -1.53
N GLN A 79 -6.80 -3.94 -1.82
CA GLN A 79 -8.13 -4.37 -2.23
C GLN A 79 -8.08 -5.20 -3.52
N ALA A 80 -7.32 -4.79 -4.53
CA ALA A 80 -7.13 -5.58 -5.75
C ALA A 80 -6.53 -6.96 -5.45
N GLY A 81 -5.63 -7.05 -4.47
CA GLY A 81 -5.09 -8.31 -3.98
C GLY A 81 -6.14 -9.21 -3.30
N TYR A 82 -7.04 -8.64 -2.53
CA TYR A 82 -8.11 -9.39 -1.85
C TYR A 82 -9.09 -10.02 -2.84
N ARG A 83 -9.51 -9.26 -3.85
CA ARG A 83 -10.34 -9.80 -4.94
C ARG A 83 -9.67 -11.00 -5.62
N LYS A 84 -8.40 -10.85 -5.98
CA LYS A 84 -7.63 -11.93 -6.61
C LYS A 84 -7.54 -13.16 -5.73
N LEU A 85 -7.33 -12.99 -4.42
CA LEU A 85 -7.31 -14.12 -3.47
C LEU A 85 -8.67 -14.81 -3.36
N ALA A 86 -9.76 -14.02 -3.31
CA ALA A 86 -11.11 -14.57 -3.31
C ALA A 86 -11.41 -15.39 -4.56
N ASP A 87 -11.02 -14.88 -5.75
CA ASP A 87 -11.23 -15.54 -7.03
C ASP A 87 -10.43 -16.86 -7.11
N VAL A 88 -9.14 -16.83 -6.75
CA VAL A 88 -8.28 -18.02 -6.75
C VAL A 88 -8.79 -19.08 -5.78
N ALA A 89 -9.21 -18.66 -4.59
CA ALA A 89 -9.80 -19.57 -3.60
C ALA A 89 -11.08 -20.24 -4.14
N SER A 90 -11.98 -19.45 -4.72
CA SER A 90 -13.22 -19.95 -5.32
C SER A 90 -12.96 -20.95 -6.46
N GLN A 91 -12.02 -20.64 -7.35
CA GLN A 91 -11.62 -21.52 -8.44
C GLN A 91 -10.97 -22.82 -7.96
N GLY A 92 -10.32 -22.80 -6.82
CA GLY A 92 -9.66 -23.97 -6.22
C GLY A 92 -10.62 -24.97 -5.57
N ILE A 93 -11.85 -24.57 -5.21
CA ILE A 93 -12.80 -25.44 -4.50
C ILE A 93 -13.12 -26.75 -5.25
N PRO A 94 -13.47 -26.73 -6.55
CA PRO A 94 -13.71 -27.96 -7.29
C PRO A 94 -12.50 -28.90 -7.34
N ALA A 95 -11.30 -28.33 -7.56
CA ALA A 95 -10.05 -29.10 -7.61
C ALA A 95 -9.71 -29.73 -6.24
N ALA A 96 -10.17 -29.13 -5.14
CA ALA A 96 -10.00 -29.63 -3.78
C ALA A 96 -11.05 -30.69 -3.39
N GLY A 97 -11.91 -31.10 -4.32
CA GLY A 97 -12.97 -32.08 -4.08
C GLY A 97 -14.31 -31.47 -3.63
N GLY A 98 -14.50 -30.17 -3.79
CA GLY A 98 -15.73 -29.46 -3.43
C GLY A 98 -15.88 -29.20 -1.94
N LEU A 99 -17.03 -28.64 -1.55
CA LEU A 99 -17.35 -28.28 -0.15
C LEU A 99 -17.54 -29.51 0.78
N GLY A 100 -17.59 -30.70 0.24
CA GLY A 100 -17.62 -31.93 1.04
C GLY A 100 -16.27 -32.35 1.63
N THR A 101 -15.21 -31.64 1.32
CA THR A 101 -13.85 -31.89 1.82
C THR A 101 -13.38 -30.80 2.76
N ASN A 102 -12.48 -31.14 3.69
CA ASN A 102 -11.87 -30.15 4.58
C ASN A 102 -11.06 -29.08 3.79
N ALA A 103 -10.45 -29.47 2.68
CA ALA A 103 -9.70 -28.54 1.82
C ALA A 103 -10.65 -27.55 1.12
N GLY A 104 -11.76 -28.03 0.57
CA GLY A 104 -12.77 -27.18 -0.06
C GLY A 104 -13.40 -26.19 0.92
N VAL A 105 -13.70 -26.63 2.16
CA VAL A 105 -14.21 -25.77 3.22
C VAL A 105 -13.21 -24.68 3.57
N ARG A 106 -11.93 -25.00 3.75
CA ARG A 106 -10.90 -23.98 4.04
C ARG A 106 -10.74 -22.94 2.91
N LEU A 107 -10.80 -23.38 1.66
CA LEU A 107 -10.76 -22.47 0.50
C LEU A 107 -12.00 -21.58 0.45
N HIS A 108 -13.18 -22.13 0.74
CA HIS A 108 -14.41 -21.36 0.81
C HIS A 108 -14.35 -20.28 1.91
N ASP A 109 -13.92 -20.63 3.11
CA ASP A 109 -13.81 -19.71 4.24
C ASP A 109 -12.81 -18.57 3.91
N MET A 110 -11.65 -18.92 3.35
CA MET A 110 -10.66 -17.93 2.92
C MET A 110 -11.22 -17.00 1.82
N GLY A 111 -11.84 -17.57 0.80
CA GLY A 111 -12.42 -16.79 -0.31
C GLY A 111 -13.53 -15.87 0.16
N SER A 112 -14.41 -16.35 1.03
CA SER A 112 -15.50 -15.56 1.62
C SER A 112 -14.97 -14.39 2.46
N PHE A 113 -13.91 -14.60 3.24
CA PHE A 113 -13.29 -13.54 4.03
C PHE A 113 -12.68 -12.45 3.13
N PHE A 114 -11.93 -12.81 2.10
CA PHE A 114 -11.33 -11.82 1.20
C PHE A 114 -12.36 -11.11 0.31
N ALA A 115 -13.44 -11.79 -0.10
CA ALA A 115 -14.57 -11.17 -0.77
C ALA A 115 -15.29 -10.15 0.12
N PHE A 116 -15.46 -10.45 1.40
CA PHE A 116 -15.97 -9.53 2.40
C PHE A 116 -15.10 -8.29 2.52
N LEU A 117 -13.78 -8.45 2.65
CA LEU A 117 -12.85 -7.31 2.71
C LEU A 117 -12.90 -6.45 1.44
N ASP A 118 -12.96 -7.07 0.27
CA ASP A 118 -13.06 -6.36 -1.02
C ASP A 118 -14.33 -5.48 -1.09
N THR A 119 -15.41 -5.95 -0.49
CA THR A 119 -16.70 -5.24 -0.46
C THR A 119 -16.72 -4.11 0.58
N GLU A 120 -16.18 -4.33 1.79
CA GLU A 120 -16.32 -3.41 2.91
C GLU A 120 -15.27 -2.29 2.94
N LEU A 121 -14.05 -2.55 2.46
CA LEU A 121 -12.97 -1.57 2.53
C LEU A 121 -13.26 -0.23 1.84
N PRO A 122 -13.88 -0.16 0.64
CA PRO A 122 -14.19 1.11 0.00
C PRO A 122 -15.09 2.01 0.87
N GLY A 123 -16.11 1.43 1.50
CA GLY A 123 -16.99 2.17 2.40
C GLY A 123 -16.29 2.66 3.67
N LEU A 124 -15.32 1.90 4.19
CA LEU A 124 -14.52 2.29 5.33
C LEU A 124 -13.62 3.48 5.00
N VAL A 125 -12.96 3.43 3.84
CA VAL A 125 -12.10 4.52 3.33
C VAL A 125 -12.92 5.78 3.10
N GLU A 126 -14.08 5.68 2.47
CA GLU A 126 -14.99 6.82 2.24
C GLU A 126 -15.43 7.47 3.56
N ARG A 127 -15.78 6.68 4.57
CA ARG A 127 -16.12 7.22 5.91
C ARG A 127 -14.95 7.96 6.54
N TRP A 128 -13.72 7.48 6.36
CA TRP A 128 -12.52 8.17 6.83
C TRP A 128 -12.33 9.53 6.15
N HIS A 129 -12.50 9.62 4.82
CA HIS A 129 -12.47 10.89 4.10
C HIS A 129 -13.46 11.90 4.67
N GLN A 130 -14.70 11.47 4.85
CA GLN A 130 -15.76 12.33 5.40
C GLN A 130 -15.42 12.83 6.81
N LEU A 131 -14.88 11.97 7.67
CA LEU A 131 -14.44 12.36 9.02
C LEU A 131 -13.31 13.39 8.99
N ARG A 132 -12.30 13.16 8.17
CA ARG A 132 -11.17 14.07 7.99
C ARG A 132 -11.64 15.44 7.50
N ASP A 133 -12.50 15.48 6.51
CA ASP A 133 -12.99 16.71 5.92
C ASP A 133 -13.88 17.50 6.88
N ARG A 134 -14.64 16.83 7.73
CA ARG A 134 -15.41 17.47 8.82
C ARG A 134 -14.48 18.08 9.86
N ALA A 135 -13.42 17.36 10.28
CA ALA A 135 -12.44 17.86 11.23
C ALA A 135 -11.72 19.11 10.71
N ALA A 136 -11.33 19.11 9.44
CA ALA A 136 -10.67 20.25 8.80
C ALA A 136 -11.58 21.48 8.71
N ARG A 137 -12.89 21.30 8.54
CA ARG A 137 -13.88 22.40 8.53
C ARG A 137 -14.20 22.93 9.94
N GLY A 138 -14.13 22.10 10.96
CA GLY A 138 -14.39 22.49 12.35
C GLY A 138 -13.22 23.25 13.01
N GLN A 139 -12.07 23.30 12.37
CA GLN A 139 -10.87 24.03 12.85
C GLN A 139 -10.73 25.44 12.23
N ARG A 140 -11.65 25.86 11.36
CA ARG A 140 -11.73 27.20 10.78
C ARG A 140 -12.85 27.99 11.44
#